data_e403e757c6674d3e1cada881fc10b1da
#
_entry.id   e403e757c6674d3e1cada881fc10b1da
#
_cell.length_a   1.000
_cell.length_b   1.000
_cell.length_c   1.000
_cell.angle_alpha   90.00
_cell.angle_beta   90.00
_cell.angle_gamma   90.00
#
_symmetry.space_group_name_H-M   'P 1'
#
loop_
_entity.id
_entity.type
_entity.pdbx_description
1 polymer ?
#
loop_
_entity_poly.entity_id
_entity_poly.type
_entity_poly.pdbx_seq_one_letter_code
_entity_poly.pdbx_strand_id
1 'polypeptide(L)'
;MENIEIQPSLYDKMLKKEWSYYTGAVMISIIALTLLALTGATWGASGPLAIWGAKFFSLFAGTDANGALLGTQVANYNFWDNKFSIVDISMAFGALISCLLAAQWKIRKIKHWKQIIAGLLGGFLMGIGAKLAGGCNIGGLFSQLPQFTGNGWVFLLFVFLGATVGGKLLKFFMPPVSGKRPNRKRLTPEQRKRNQKIQISLGVVITILLLVIGFIMAPKHPMAPYFIVIGLGFGYVMQRSRFCFTAAYRDPMLTGETKLTKAVIVAFALCSIFFFGYHFSKYGADLSTAQGLPGSPISLDLAIGSFTFGIGAVLAGGCASGTFVRMGEGYIQNYLAFVGFAIGGFLGTPLVGATKGTFLAAGPKFYLPSFVGYIPALIIQLLALAGLWILADWWEKRNKRTA
;
A
#
# COMPACT_ATOMS: atom_id res chain seq x y z
N MET A 1 -6.65 -31.65 37.92
CA MET A 1 -6.32 -31.75 36.48
C MET A 1 -5.51 -30.52 36.15
N GLU A 2 -4.18 -30.68 36.12
CA GLU A 2 -3.26 -29.59 35.76
C GLU A 2 -3.52 -29.18 34.32
N ASN A 3 -3.86 -27.91 34.12
CA ASN A 3 -3.86 -27.30 32.81
C ASN A 3 -2.43 -27.23 32.29
N ILE A 4 -2.02 -28.25 31.53
CA ILE A 4 -0.78 -28.21 30.77
C ILE A 4 -0.97 -27.12 29.70
N GLU A 5 -0.51 -25.92 29.99
CA GLU A 5 -0.35 -24.87 28.98
C GLU A 5 0.68 -25.36 27.96
N ILE A 6 0.20 -25.95 26.88
CA ILE A 6 1.05 -26.33 25.73
C ILE A 6 1.66 -25.03 25.19
N GLN A 7 2.94 -24.82 25.49
CA GLN A 7 3.65 -23.66 24.95
C GLN A 7 3.52 -23.64 23.41
N PRO A 8 3.04 -22.53 22.83
CA PRO A 8 2.83 -22.47 21.39
C PRO A 8 4.16 -22.70 20.65
N SER A 9 4.16 -23.63 19.70
CA SER A 9 5.35 -23.94 18.89
C SER A 9 5.85 -22.69 18.14
N LEU A 10 7.12 -22.68 17.74
CA LEU A 10 7.68 -21.63 16.87
C LEU A 10 6.83 -21.42 15.62
N TYR A 11 6.31 -22.49 15.04
CA TYR A 11 5.36 -22.46 13.92
C TYR A 11 4.08 -21.66 14.29
N ASP A 12 3.50 -21.92 15.45
CA ASP A 12 2.29 -21.22 15.88
C ASP A 12 2.55 -19.73 16.14
N LYS A 13 3.70 -19.40 16.74
CA LYS A 13 4.09 -18.01 17.02
C LYS A 13 4.39 -17.19 15.75
N MET A 14 5.14 -17.76 14.80
CA MET A 14 5.59 -17.03 13.61
C MET A 14 4.60 -17.07 12.46
N LEU A 15 3.93 -18.20 12.23
CA LEU A 15 3.11 -18.42 11.03
C LEU A 15 1.61 -18.37 11.28
N LYS A 16 1.10 -18.72 12.48
CA LYS A 16 -0.34 -18.68 12.76
C LYS A 16 -0.78 -17.46 13.55
N LYS A 17 0.01 -17.02 14.53
CA LYS A 17 -0.36 -15.86 15.36
C LYS A 17 -0.26 -14.57 14.56
N GLU A 18 -1.23 -13.69 14.73
CA GLU A 18 -1.15 -12.34 14.17
C GLU A 18 -0.03 -11.56 14.87
N TRP A 19 0.75 -10.86 14.08
CA TRP A 19 1.80 -9.98 14.60
C TRP A 19 1.21 -8.66 15.08
N SER A 20 1.89 -7.98 15.97
CA SER A 20 1.48 -6.64 16.38
C SER A 20 1.64 -5.66 15.21
N TYR A 21 0.82 -4.61 15.20
CA TYR A 21 0.96 -3.52 14.22
C TYR A 21 2.36 -2.90 14.25
N TYR A 22 2.98 -2.79 15.44
CA TYR A 22 4.33 -2.26 15.60
C TYR A 22 5.40 -3.18 15.01
N THR A 23 5.27 -4.49 15.16
CA THR A 23 6.13 -5.46 14.48
C THR A 23 6.03 -5.29 12.96
N GLY A 24 4.80 -5.13 12.44
CA GLY A 24 4.57 -4.82 11.03
C GLY A 24 5.24 -3.51 10.60
N ALA A 25 5.12 -2.45 11.41
CA ALA A 25 5.74 -1.15 11.14
C ALA A 25 7.26 -1.26 11.00
N VAL A 26 7.92 -1.92 11.95
CA VAL A 26 9.40 -2.11 11.93
C VAL A 26 9.83 -2.91 10.69
N MET A 27 9.19 -4.06 10.44
CA MET A 27 9.56 -4.92 9.32
C MET A 27 9.33 -4.25 7.95
N ILE A 28 8.21 -3.53 7.78
CA ILE A 28 7.94 -2.77 6.55
C ILE A 28 9.00 -1.69 6.34
N SER A 29 9.41 -0.99 7.42
CA SER A 29 10.44 0.05 7.34
C SER A 29 11.81 -0.51 6.94
N ILE A 30 12.19 -1.68 7.45
CA ILE A 30 13.43 -2.38 7.07
C ILE A 30 13.38 -2.79 5.60
N ILE A 31 12.28 -3.38 5.14
CA ILE A 31 12.13 -3.80 3.74
C ILE A 31 12.15 -2.57 2.81
N ALA A 32 11.52 -1.45 3.21
CA ALA A 32 11.54 -0.20 2.45
C ALA A 32 12.95 0.40 2.34
N LEU A 33 13.73 0.36 3.43
CA LEU A 33 15.15 0.75 3.41
C LEU A 33 15.96 -0.14 2.47
N THR A 34 15.77 -1.46 2.55
CA THR A 34 16.45 -2.42 1.66
C THR A 34 16.15 -2.11 0.19
N LEU A 35 14.89 -1.84 -0.14
CA LEU A 35 14.50 -1.44 -1.50
C LEU A 35 15.19 -0.14 -1.93
N LEU A 36 15.21 0.87 -1.06
CA LEU A 36 15.87 2.15 -1.34
C LEU A 36 17.38 1.97 -1.54
N ALA A 37 18.04 1.20 -0.68
CA ALA A 37 19.48 0.96 -0.74
C ALA A 37 19.89 0.23 -2.05
N LEU A 38 19.07 -0.76 -2.47
CA LEU A 38 19.35 -1.53 -3.68
C LEU A 38 19.06 -0.76 -4.98
N THR A 39 18.08 0.16 -4.97
CA THR A 39 17.58 0.75 -6.22
C THR A 39 17.74 2.26 -6.32
N GLY A 40 18.11 2.92 -5.24
CA GLY A 40 18.08 4.38 -5.13
C GLY A 40 16.70 5.01 -5.23
N ALA A 41 15.65 4.19 -5.25
CA ALA A 41 14.27 4.65 -5.38
C ALA A 41 13.39 4.10 -4.24
N THR A 42 12.51 4.94 -3.75
CA THR A 42 11.52 4.55 -2.74
C THR A 42 10.38 3.73 -3.36
N TRP A 43 9.67 3.00 -2.52
CA TRP A 43 8.59 2.13 -2.94
C TRP A 43 7.42 2.90 -3.58
N GLY A 44 6.86 2.36 -4.68
CA GLY A 44 5.71 2.93 -5.37
C GLY A 44 4.86 1.83 -6.02
N ALA A 45 3.57 1.77 -5.69
CA ALA A 45 2.66 0.69 -6.14
C ALA A 45 1.61 1.14 -7.17
N SER A 46 1.53 2.42 -7.52
CA SER A 46 0.48 2.93 -8.42
C SER A 46 0.90 3.05 -9.88
N GLY A 47 2.20 3.20 -10.13
CA GLY A 47 2.74 3.33 -11.49
C GLY A 47 2.43 2.12 -12.38
N PRO A 48 2.78 0.90 -11.97
CA PRO A 48 2.50 -0.32 -12.73
C PRO A 48 1.03 -0.51 -13.08
N LEU A 49 0.12 -0.24 -12.12
CA LEU A 49 -1.32 -0.40 -12.32
C LEU A 49 -1.86 0.42 -13.51
N ALA A 50 -1.39 1.66 -13.66
CA ALA A 50 -1.78 2.50 -14.78
C ALA A 50 -1.21 1.98 -16.11
N ILE A 51 0.03 1.47 -16.11
CA ILE A 51 0.66 0.89 -17.31
C ILE A 51 -0.07 -0.39 -17.72
N TRP A 52 -0.44 -1.24 -16.76
CA TRP A 52 -1.21 -2.46 -17.05
C TRP A 52 -2.62 -2.14 -17.58
N GLY A 53 -3.27 -1.09 -17.05
CA GLY A 53 -4.53 -0.58 -17.59
C GLY A 53 -4.37 -0.15 -19.05
N ALA A 54 -3.34 0.62 -19.36
CA ALA A 54 -3.04 1.05 -20.71
C ALA A 54 -2.75 -0.13 -21.66
N LYS A 55 -1.91 -1.09 -21.21
CA LYS A 55 -1.64 -2.33 -21.97
C LYS A 55 -2.91 -3.12 -22.24
N PHE A 56 -3.82 -3.23 -21.27
CA PHE A 56 -5.10 -3.90 -21.48
C PHE A 56 -5.96 -3.18 -22.51
N PHE A 57 -6.06 -1.85 -22.44
CA PHE A 57 -6.79 -1.06 -23.42
C PHE A 57 -6.17 -1.13 -24.82
N SER A 58 -4.83 -1.25 -24.94
CA SER A 58 -4.16 -1.38 -26.24
C SER A 58 -4.56 -2.62 -27.03
N LEU A 59 -5.04 -3.67 -26.36
CA LEU A 59 -5.52 -4.88 -27.02
C LEU A 59 -6.81 -4.62 -27.82
N PHE A 60 -7.58 -3.59 -27.46
CA PHE A 60 -8.85 -3.26 -28.11
C PHE A 60 -8.78 -2.03 -29.03
N ALA A 61 -7.94 -1.04 -28.68
CA ALA A 61 -7.86 0.25 -29.38
C ALA A 61 -6.66 0.38 -30.33
N GLY A 62 -5.82 -0.67 -30.43
CA GLY A 62 -4.58 -0.63 -31.22
C GLY A 62 -3.44 0.11 -30.53
N THR A 63 -2.23 -0.02 -31.08
CA THR A 63 -1.01 0.53 -30.50
C THR A 63 -0.89 2.07 -30.58
N ASP A 64 -1.54 2.68 -31.57
CA ASP A 64 -1.44 4.13 -31.82
C ASP A 64 -2.15 4.98 -30.78
N ALA A 65 -3.28 4.50 -30.24
CA ALA A 65 -3.99 5.16 -29.16
C ALA A 65 -3.18 5.22 -27.85
N ASN A 66 -2.25 4.29 -27.65
CA ASN A 66 -1.39 4.23 -26.46
C ASN A 66 -0.20 5.17 -26.53
N GLY A 67 0.35 5.42 -27.70
CA GLY A 67 1.44 6.38 -27.91
C GLY A 67 1.02 7.80 -27.57
N ALA A 68 -0.22 8.17 -27.92
CA ALA A 68 -0.80 9.47 -27.61
C ALA A 68 -1.11 9.68 -26.12
N LEU A 69 -1.53 8.61 -25.38
CA LEU A 69 -2.00 8.70 -23.99
C LEU A 69 -0.92 8.47 -22.95
N LEU A 70 0.03 7.56 -23.16
CA LEU A 70 1.06 7.20 -22.18
C LEU A 70 2.50 7.26 -22.73
N GLY A 71 2.69 7.65 -23.99
CA GLY A 71 3.99 7.77 -24.62
C GLY A 71 4.74 6.43 -24.74
N THR A 72 6.02 6.52 -24.91
CA THR A 72 6.94 5.37 -25.10
C THR A 72 6.96 4.38 -23.92
N GLN A 73 6.46 4.77 -22.74
CA GLN A 73 6.46 3.92 -21.54
C GLN A 73 5.62 2.64 -21.71
N VAL A 74 4.54 2.69 -22.51
CA VAL A 74 3.69 1.51 -22.76
C VAL A 74 4.22 0.66 -23.87
N ALA A 75 4.74 1.25 -24.95
CA ALA A 75 5.29 0.53 -26.10
C ALA A 75 6.47 -0.35 -25.69
N ASN A 76 7.39 0.17 -24.89
CA ASN A 76 8.61 -0.52 -24.45
C ASN A 76 8.47 -1.18 -23.08
N TYR A 77 7.24 -1.30 -22.55
CA TYR A 77 7.07 -1.88 -21.23
C TYR A 77 7.36 -3.38 -21.23
N ASN A 78 8.37 -3.75 -20.44
CA ASN A 78 8.66 -5.12 -20.07
C ASN A 78 8.43 -5.30 -18.56
N PHE A 79 7.66 -6.31 -18.19
CA PHE A 79 7.33 -6.61 -16.80
C PHE A 79 8.59 -6.85 -15.94
N TRP A 80 9.58 -7.56 -16.49
CA TRP A 80 10.79 -7.94 -15.77
C TRP A 80 11.80 -6.79 -15.57
N ASP A 81 11.70 -5.74 -16.36
CA ASP A 81 12.52 -4.53 -16.21
C ASP A 81 11.88 -3.51 -15.27
N ASN A 82 10.60 -3.67 -14.98
CA ASN A 82 9.88 -2.77 -14.08
C ASN A 82 9.87 -3.29 -12.64
N LYS A 83 10.80 -2.78 -11.83
CA LYS A 83 10.97 -3.16 -10.43
C LYS A 83 9.68 -3.15 -9.61
N PHE A 84 8.83 -2.13 -9.78
CA PHE A 84 7.60 -2.01 -9.01
C PHE A 84 6.53 -3.00 -9.46
N SER A 85 6.50 -3.40 -10.73
CA SER A 85 5.60 -4.44 -11.21
C SER A 85 5.90 -5.80 -10.57
N ILE A 86 7.19 -6.15 -10.47
CA ILE A 86 7.62 -7.38 -9.82
C ILE A 86 7.27 -7.34 -8.33
N VAL A 87 7.57 -6.22 -7.64
CA VAL A 87 7.27 -6.04 -6.21
C VAL A 87 5.76 -6.15 -5.95
N ASP A 88 4.91 -5.50 -6.77
CA ASP A 88 3.46 -5.47 -6.56
C ASP A 88 2.82 -6.86 -6.72
N ILE A 89 3.19 -7.58 -7.79
CA ILE A 89 2.68 -8.95 -8.01
C ILE A 89 3.21 -9.89 -6.92
N SER A 90 4.51 -9.82 -6.61
CA SER A 90 5.11 -10.63 -5.55
C SER A 90 4.50 -10.32 -4.18
N MET A 91 4.07 -9.08 -3.92
CA MET A 91 3.36 -8.71 -2.69
C MET A 91 2.00 -9.42 -2.58
N ALA A 92 1.25 -9.56 -3.67
CA ALA A 92 0.01 -10.33 -3.66
C ALA A 92 0.28 -11.81 -3.34
N PHE A 93 1.34 -12.39 -3.94
CA PHE A 93 1.76 -13.76 -3.64
C PHE A 93 2.29 -13.91 -2.21
N GLY A 94 3.03 -12.93 -1.68
CA GLY A 94 3.48 -12.93 -0.29
C GLY A 94 2.32 -12.98 0.72
N ALA A 95 1.25 -12.24 0.46
CA ALA A 95 0.04 -12.29 1.26
C ALA A 95 -0.70 -13.63 1.11
N LEU A 96 -0.76 -14.20 -0.10
CA LEU A 96 -1.31 -15.53 -0.36
C LEU A 96 -0.54 -16.60 0.40
N ILE A 97 0.78 -16.62 0.29
CA ILE A 97 1.67 -17.56 0.99
C ILE A 97 1.47 -17.44 2.49
N SER A 98 1.43 -16.23 3.05
CA SER A 98 1.18 -15.99 4.46
C SER A 98 -0.13 -16.61 4.94
N CYS A 99 -1.22 -16.45 4.18
CA CYS A 99 -2.51 -17.07 4.47
C CYS A 99 -2.49 -18.59 4.35
N LEU A 100 -1.83 -19.13 3.33
CA LEU A 100 -1.72 -20.58 3.10
C LEU A 100 -0.91 -21.26 4.18
N LEU A 101 0.25 -20.73 4.55
CA LEU A 101 1.09 -21.24 5.62
C LEU A 101 0.39 -21.22 6.98
N ALA A 102 -0.48 -20.23 7.22
CA ALA A 102 -1.32 -20.19 8.41
C ALA A 102 -2.57 -21.08 8.33
N ALA A 103 -2.82 -21.71 7.19
CA ALA A 103 -4.06 -22.47 6.90
C ALA A 103 -5.34 -21.65 7.07
N GLN A 104 -5.28 -20.35 6.73
CA GLN A 104 -6.38 -19.39 6.89
C GLN A 104 -6.95 -18.91 5.56
N TRP A 105 -6.38 -19.36 4.43
CA TRP A 105 -6.82 -18.90 3.11
C TRP A 105 -8.23 -19.41 2.76
N LYS A 106 -9.04 -18.52 2.24
CA LYS A 106 -10.39 -18.82 1.74
C LYS A 106 -10.85 -17.74 0.75
N ILE A 107 -11.65 -18.14 -0.23
CA ILE A 107 -12.32 -17.19 -1.13
C ILE A 107 -13.40 -16.45 -0.35
N ARG A 108 -13.29 -15.11 -0.33
CA ARG A 108 -14.25 -14.21 0.32
C ARG A 108 -15.15 -13.61 -0.74
N LYS A 109 -16.28 -14.30 -1.01
CA LYS A 109 -17.26 -13.92 -2.02
C LYS A 109 -17.97 -12.61 -1.65
N ILE A 110 -18.33 -11.86 -2.66
CA ILE A 110 -19.19 -10.67 -2.55
C ILE A 110 -20.59 -11.14 -2.16
N LYS A 111 -21.20 -10.47 -1.20
CA LYS A 111 -22.53 -10.81 -0.68
C LYS A 111 -23.64 -9.94 -1.27
N HIS A 112 -23.29 -8.74 -1.73
CA HIS A 112 -24.25 -7.75 -2.19
C HIS A 112 -23.71 -6.98 -3.39
N TRP A 113 -24.57 -6.69 -4.38
CA TRP A 113 -24.18 -5.98 -5.60
C TRP A 113 -23.59 -4.59 -5.33
N LYS A 114 -24.02 -3.89 -4.26
CA LYS A 114 -23.42 -2.62 -3.84
C LYS A 114 -21.92 -2.72 -3.55
N GLN A 115 -21.42 -3.89 -3.12
CA GLN A 115 -20.00 -4.11 -2.90
C GLN A 115 -19.21 -4.19 -4.22
N ILE A 116 -19.87 -4.63 -5.31
CA ILE A 116 -19.28 -4.63 -6.65
C ILE A 116 -19.06 -3.19 -7.10
N ILE A 117 -20.09 -2.35 -6.98
CA ILE A 117 -20.00 -0.93 -7.33
C ILE A 117 -18.97 -0.23 -6.46
N ALA A 118 -19.00 -0.45 -5.14
CA ALA A 118 -18.02 0.15 -4.23
C ALA A 118 -16.57 -0.24 -4.58
N GLY A 119 -16.34 -1.51 -4.96
CA GLY A 119 -15.03 -1.99 -5.41
C GLY A 119 -14.57 -1.31 -6.69
N LEU A 120 -15.39 -1.35 -7.75
CA LEU A 120 -15.06 -0.76 -9.05
C LEU A 120 -14.90 0.76 -8.97
N LEU A 121 -15.89 1.45 -8.39
CA LEU A 121 -15.86 2.92 -8.24
C LEU A 121 -14.72 3.36 -7.32
N GLY A 122 -14.52 2.66 -6.20
CA GLY A 122 -13.43 2.94 -5.28
C GLY A 122 -12.06 2.76 -5.95
N GLY A 123 -11.89 1.68 -6.71
CA GLY A 123 -10.69 1.46 -7.52
C GLY A 123 -10.47 2.56 -8.55
N PHE A 124 -11.50 2.93 -9.30
CA PHE A 124 -11.47 3.96 -10.31
C PHE A 124 -11.05 5.34 -9.74
N LEU A 125 -11.67 5.75 -8.63
CA LEU A 125 -11.31 6.99 -7.93
C LEU A 125 -9.86 6.95 -7.39
N MET A 126 -9.41 5.79 -6.88
CA MET A 126 -8.01 5.62 -6.48
C MET A 126 -7.05 5.78 -7.66
N GLY A 127 -7.40 5.24 -8.82
CA GLY A 127 -6.56 5.31 -10.02
C GLY A 127 -6.37 6.75 -10.50
N ILE A 128 -7.45 7.50 -10.67
CA ILE A 128 -7.42 8.93 -11.03
C ILE A 128 -6.69 9.73 -9.95
N GLY A 129 -7.06 9.54 -8.69
CA GLY A 129 -6.47 10.25 -7.57
C GLY A 129 -4.97 10.02 -7.44
N ALA A 130 -4.50 8.78 -7.63
CA ALA A 130 -3.08 8.46 -7.61
C ALA A 130 -2.30 9.13 -8.75
N LYS A 131 -2.90 9.29 -9.92
CA LYS A 131 -2.27 10.00 -11.03
C LYS A 131 -2.14 11.49 -10.78
N LEU A 132 -3.21 12.14 -10.36
CA LEU A 132 -3.21 13.56 -10.01
C LEU A 132 -2.28 13.87 -8.83
N ALA A 133 -2.28 13.04 -7.80
CA ALA A 133 -1.42 13.20 -6.63
C ALA A 133 0.06 12.78 -6.85
N GLY A 134 0.41 12.26 -8.03
CA GLY A 134 1.75 11.76 -8.30
C GLY A 134 2.13 10.48 -7.55
N GLY A 135 1.16 9.79 -6.92
CA GLY A 135 1.39 8.53 -6.20
C GLY A 135 0.19 8.08 -5.38
N CYS A 136 0.28 6.86 -4.84
CA CYS A 136 -0.69 6.30 -3.90
C CYS A 136 -0.20 6.47 -2.45
N ASN A 137 -0.88 5.86 -1.47
CA ASN A 137 -0.42 5.86 -0.07
C ASN A 137 1.02 5.39 0.12
N ILE A 138 1.54 4.56 -0.77
CA ILE A 138 2.93 4.14 -0.74
C ILE A 138 3.81 5.20 -1.39
N GLY A 139 3.61 5.48 -2.68
CA GLY A 139 4.48 6.38 -3.44
C GLY A 139 4.31 7.87 -3.07
N GLY A 140 3.09 8.31 -2.77
CA GLY A 140 2.77 9.70 -2.45
C GLY A 140 2.87 10.05 -0.96
N LEU A 141 2.70 9.06 -0.06
CA LEU A 141 2.73 9.30 1.39
C LEU A 141 3.91 8.59 2.07
N PHE A 142 3.90 7.25 2.11
CA PHE A 142 4.91 6.47 2.86
C PHE A 142 6.33 6.66 2.33
N SER A 143 6.47 6.91 1.05
CA SER A 143 7.77 7.17 0.41
C SER A 143 8.18 8.64 0.46
N GLN A 144 7.23 9.57 0.45
CA GLN A 144 7.53 11.00 0.37
C GLN A 144 7.68 11.65 1.74
N LEU A 145 6.74 11.41 2.65
CA LEU A 145 6.75 12.05 3.98
C LEU A 145 8.05 11.76 4.75
N PRO A 146 8.55 10.52 4.86
CA PRO A 146 9.82 10.23 5.52
C PRO A 146 11.06 10.82 4.84
N GLN A 147 10.96 11.24 3.57
CA GLN A 147 12.01 11.94 2.85
C GLN A 147 12.03 13.46 3.10
N PHE A 148 11.35 13.94 4.12
CA PHE A 148 11.30 15.35 4.51
C PHE A 148 10.65 16.27 3.47
N THR A 149 9.75 15.76 2.64
CA THR A 149 9.12 16.50 1.56
C THR A 149 7.77 17.06 1.97
N GLY A 150 7.46 18.30 1.59
CA GLY A 150 6.19 18.94 1.92
C GLY A 150 4.99 18.30 1.24
N ASN A 151 5.17 17.74 0.03
CA ASN A 151 4.09 17.05 -0.67
C ASN A 151 3.59 15.80 0.07
N GLY A 152 4.45 15.12 0.83
CA GLY A 152 4.03 14.01 1.69
C GLY A 152 3.07 14.43 2.80
N TRP A 153 3.33 15.60 3.42
CA TRP A 153 2.45 16.16 4.46
C TRP A 153 1.12 16.65 3.90
N VAL A 154 1.13 17.29 2.73
CA VAL A 154 -0.11 17.69 2.03
C VAL A 154 -0.92 16.47 1.63
N PHE A 155 -0.28 15.43 1.10
CA PHE A 155 -0.93 14.16 0.79
C PHE A 155 -1.62 13.57 2.04
N LEU A 156 -0.91 13.53 3.19
CA LEU A 156 -1.47 13.02 4.45
C LEU A 156 -2.74 13.75 4.85
N LEU A 157 -2.72 15.09 4.79
CA LEU A 157 -3.88 15.92 5.16
C LEU A 157 -5.08 15.61 4.26
N PHE A 158 -4.90 15.66 2.94
CA PHE A 158 -6.02 15.51 2.01
C PHE A 158 -6.51 14.08 1.87
N VAL A 159 -5.64 13.06 1.99
CA VAL A 159 -6.09 11.67 2.03
C VAL A 159 -6.93 11.37 3.28
N PHE A 160 -6.60 11.98 4.42
CA PHE A 160 -7.36 11.85 5.65
C PHE A 160 -8.76 12.49 5.52
N LEU A 161 -8.83 13.70 4.95
CA LEU A 161 -10.11 14.37 4.65
C LEU A 161 -10.95 13.55 3.66
N GLY A 162 -10.33 13.06 2.59
CA GLY A 162 -10.99 12.19 1.61
C GLY A 162 -11.50 10.88 2.24
N ALA A 163 -10.71 10.26 3.11
CA ALA A 163 -11.12 9.05 3.82
C ALA A 163 -12.30 9.29 4.77
N THR A 164 -12.38 10.46 5.38
CA THR A 164 -13.52 10.84 6.22
C THR A 164 -14.81 10.90 5.41
N VAL A 165 -14.76 11.52 4.24
CA VAL A 165 -15.89 11.54 3.29
C VAL A 165 -16.20 10.14 2.78
N GLY A 166 -15.17 9.38 2.36
CA GLY A 166 -15.30 8.00 1.92
C GLY A 166 -15.94 7.09 2.99
N GLY A 167 -15.64 7.32 4.27
CA GLY A 167 -16.24 6.60 5.40
C GLY A 167 -17.75 6.87 5.54
N LYS A 168 -18.18 8.10 5.30
CA LYS A 168 -19.62 8.44 5.26
C LYS A 168 -20.32 7.78 4.06
N LEU A 169 -19.69 7.84 2.89
CA LEU A 169 -20.21 7.19 1.68
C LEU A 169 -20.25 5.65 1.81
N LEU A 170 -19.28 5.06 2.47
CA LEU A 170 -19.22 3.61 2.68
C LEU A 170 -20.45 3.09 3.41
N LYS A 171 -21.02 3.86 4.35
CA LYS A 171 -22.26 3.49 5.06
C LYS A 171 -23.44 3.26 4.09
N PHE A 172 -23.50 4.02 3.00
CA PHE A 172 -24.51 3.86 1.95
C PHE A 172 -24.33 2.55 1.16
N PHE A 173 -23.08 2.14 0.93
CA PHE A 173 -22.76 0.92 0.17
C PHE A 173 -22.74 -0.34 1.03
N MET A 174 -22.65 -0.22 2.36
CA MET A 174 -22.74 -1.37 3.24
C MET A 174 -24.19 -1.85 3.37
N PRO A 175 -24.44 -3.16 3.15
CA PRO A 175 -25.74 -3.73 3.46
C PRO A 175 -25.97 -3.67 4.97
N PRO A 176 -27.22 -3.51 5.41
CA PRO A 176 -27.56 -3.60 6.84
C PRO A 176 -27.09 -4.95 7.38
N VAL A 177 -26.53 -4.93 8.58
CA VAL A 177 -26.01 -6.14 9.23
C VAL A 177 -27.21 -7.07 9.49
N SER A 178 -27.42 -8.05 8.62
CA SER A 178 -28.38 -9.11 8.86
C SER A 178 -27.86 -9.98 10.00
N GLY A 179 -28.57 -9.99 11.15
CA GLY A 179 -28.18 -10.78 12.33
C GLY A 179 -28.18 -12.30 12.13
N LYS A 180 -28.61 -12.80 10.97
CA LYS A 180 -28.58 -14.23 10.64
C LYS A 180 -27.16 -14.65 10.25
N ARG A 181 -26.48 -15.35 11.16
CA ARG A 181 -25.21 -16.03 10.83
C ARG A 181 -25.49 -17.09 9.75
N PRO A 182 -24.78 -17.09 8.62
CA PRO A 182 -24.96 -18.12 7.61
C PRO A 182 -24.66 -19.49 8.24
N ASN A 183 -25.57 -20.44 8.02
CA ASN A 183 -25.42 -21.82 8.50
C ASN A 183 -24.25 -22.47 7.73
N ARG A 184 -23.05 -22.40 8.28
CA ARG A 184 -21.85 -23.02 7.67
C ARG A 184 -21.79 -24.46 8.13
N LYS A 185 -21.83 -25.40 7.20
CA LYS A 185 -21.49 -26.81 7.47
C LYS A 185 -20.14 -26.86 8.19
N ARG A 186 -20.14 -27.36 9.43
CA ARG A 186 -18.90 -27.53 10.19
C ARG A 186 -18.13 -28.68 9.54
N LEU A 187 -16.89 -28.41 9.12
CA LEU A 187 -16.00 -29.43 8.61
C LEU A 187 -15.69 -30.43 9.73
N THR A 188 -15.60 -31.72 9.38
CA THR A 188 -15.14 -32.75 10.32
C THR A 188 -13.68 -32.48 10.73
N PRO A 189 -13.23 -32.93 11.92
CA PRO A 189 -11.85 -32.75 12.35
C PRO A 189 -10.81 -33.27 11.34
N GLU A 190 -11.10 -34.38 10.67
CA GLU A 190 -10.25 -34.96 9.63
C GLU A 190 -10.17 -34.10 8.37
N GLN A 191 -11.32 -33.62 7.90
CA GLN A 191 -11.36 -32.68 6.75
C GLN A 191 -10.60 -31.39 7.06
N ARG A 192 -10.67 -30.91 8.31
CA ARG A 192 -9.93 -29.72 8.74
C ARG A 192 -8.42 -29.97 8.72
N LYS A 193 -7.96 -31.10 9.24
CA LYS A 193 -6.53 -31.49 9.20
C LYS A 193 -6.03 -31.66 7.76
N ARG A 194 -6.82 -32.33 6.89
CA ARG A 194 -6.47 -32.48 5.47
C ARG A 194 -6.36 -31.14 4.75
N ASN A 195 -7.35 -30.26 4.91
CA ASN A 195 -7.33 -28.94 4.31
C ASN A 195 -6.16 -28.09 4.81
N GLN A 196 -5.78 -28.20 6.08
CA GLN A 196 -4.62 -27.54 6.65
C GLN A 196 -3.33 -28.02 5.97
N LYS A 197 -3.11 -29.34 5.85
CA LYS A 197 -1.94 -29.91 5.17
C LYS A 197 -1.84 -29.43 3.72
N ILE A 198 -2.96 -29.48 2.98
CA ILE A 198 -3.00 -29.04 1.57
C ILE A 198 -2.62 -27.55 1.44
N GLN A 199 -3.18 -26.67 2.29
CA GLN A 199 -2.85 -25.25 2.23
C GLN A 199 -1.37 -24.99 2.53
N ILE A 200 -0.81 -25.64 3.55
CA ILE A 200 0.61 -25.48 3.90
C ILE A 200 1.51 -25.96 2.76
N SER A 201 1.24 -27.16 2.21
CA SER A 201 2.02 -27.70 1.09
C SER A 201 1.94 -26.79 -0.13
N LEU A 202 0.76 -26.27 -0.46
CA LEU A 202 0.58 -25.33 -1.56
C LEU A 202 1.35 -24.02 -1.32
N GLY A 203 1.35 -23.47 -0.09
CA GLY A 203 2.13 -22.31 0.28
C GLY A 203 3.63 -22.50 0.09
N VAL A 204 4.16 -23.66 0.51
CA VAL A 204 5.57 -24.01 0.31
C VAL A 204 5.91 -24.14 -1.17
N VAL A 205 5.09 -24.87 -1.93
CA VAL A 205 5.30 -25.06 -3.39
C VAL A 205 5.31 -23.72 -4.12
N ILE A 206 4.35 -22.82 -3.84
CA ILE A 206 4.31 -21.49 -4.48
C ILE A 206 5.56 -20.68 -4.10
N THR A 207 6.02 -20.76 -2.85
CA THR A 207 7.24 -20.04 -2.43
C THR A 207 8.45 -20.53 -3.21
N ILE A 208 8.65 -21.84 -3.29
CA ILE A 208 9.76 -22.44 -4.04
C ILE A 208 9.68 -22.06 -5.52
N LEU A 209 8.49 -22.17 -6.12
CA LEU A 209 8.26 -21.84 -7.53
C LEU A 209 8.66 -20.37 -7.85
N LEU A 210 8.26 -19.41 -7.00
CA LEU A 210 8.59 -18.01 -7.21
C LEU A 210 10.09 -17.72 -7.06
N LEU A 211 10.76 -18.37 -6.11
CA LEU A 211 12.21 -18.27 -5.96
C LEU A 211 12.96 -18.89 -7.16
N VAL A 212 12.48 -20.04 -7.66
CA VAL A 212 13.04 -20.68 -8.86
C VAL A 212 12.84 -19.79 -10.10
N ILE A 213 11.65 -19.20 -10.28
CA ILE A 213 11.39 -18.24 -11.36
C ILE A 213 12.36 -17.05 -11.27
N GLY A 214 12.55 -16.49 -10.06
CA GLY A 214 13.52 -15.43 -9.83
C GLY A 214 14.94 -15.83 -10.25
N PHE A 215 15.37 -17.02 -9.87
CA PHE A 215 16.68 -17.55 -10.22
C PHE A 215 16.86 -17.77 -11.74
N ILE A 216 15.83 -18.33 -12.41
CA ILE A 216 15.83 -18.54 -13.86
C ILE A 216 15.88 -17.17 -14.62
N MET A 217 15.26 -16.14 -14.08
CA MET A 217 15.26 -14.81 -14.68
C MET A 217 16.54 -14.01 -14.41
N ALA A 218 17.31 -14.39 -13.40
CA ALA A 218 18.52 -13.67 -12.97
C ALA A 218 19.56 -13.42 -14.09
N PRO A 219 19.85 -14.34 -15.04
CA PRO A 219 20.82 -14.09 -16.11
C PRO A 219 20.42 -12.94 -17.05
N LYS A 220 19.11 -12.73 -17.27
CA LYS A 220 18.59 -11.66 -18.15
C LYS A 220 18.22 -10.40 -17.34
N HIS A 221 17.77 -10.58 -16.11
CA HIS A 221 17.28 -9.52 -15.22
C HIS A 221 17.85 -9.71 -13.82
N PRO A 222 19.11 -9.32 -13.57
CA PRO A 222 19.84 -9.69 -12.34
C PRO A 222 19.20 -9.16 -11.05
N MET A 223 18.39 -8.12 -11.12
CA MET A 223 17.69 -7.55 -9.97
C MET A 223 16.32 -8.19 -9.69
N ALA A 224 15.77 -8.99 -10.62
CA ALA A 224 14.43 -9.59 -10.46
C ALA A 224 14.29 -10.49 -9.21
N PRO A 225 15.26 -11.35 -8.86
CA PRO A 225 15.18 -12.16 -7.63
C PRO A 225 15.02 -11.30 -6.37
N TYR A 226 15.75 -10.20 -6.27
CA TYR A 226 15.68 -9.29 -5.12
C TYR A 226 14.29 -8.63 -5.03
N PHE A 227 13.72 -8.20 -6.16
CA PHE A 227 12.39 -7.60 -6.18
C PHE A 227 11.29 -8.61 -5.82
N ILE A 228 11.43 -9.87 -6.23
CA ILE A 228 10.52 -10.96 -5.84
C ILE A 228 10.57 -11.13 -4.31
N VAL A 229 11.76 -11.26 -3.72
CA VAL A 229 11.91 -11.45 -2.27
C VAL A 229 11.37 -10.25 -1.49
N ILE A 230 11.66 -9.02 -1.94
CA ILE A 230 11.16 -7.79 -1.33
C ILE A 230 9.62 -7.74 -1.38
N GLY A 231 9.02 -8.03 -2.53
CA GLY A 231 7.58 -8.06 -2.69
C GLY A 231 6.91 -9.14 -1.83
N LEU A 232 7.46 -10.35 -1.81
CA LEU A 232 7.01 -11.44 -0.93
C LEU A 232 7.07 -11.01 0.54
N GLY A 233 8.15 -10.34 0.95
CA GLY A 233 8.34 -9.80 2.29
C GLY A 233 7.28 -8.77 2.65
N PHE A 234 7.04 -7.77 1.80
CA PHE A 234 5.98 -6.78 2.02
C PHE A 234 4.60 -7.45 2.18
N GLY A 235 4.25 -8.35 1.25
CA GLY A 235 2.95 -9.03 1.28
C GLY A 235 2.77 -9.89 2.53
N TYR A 236 3.80 -10.65 2.90
CA TYR A 236 3.80 -11.49 4.08
C TYR A 236 3.63 -10.67 5.37
N VAL A 237 4.45 -9.61 5.53
CA VAL A 237 4.43 -8.76 6.72
C VAL A 237 3.11 -8.01 6.84
N MET A 238 2.62 -7.39 5.76
CA MET A 238 1.35 -6.65 5.76
C MET A 238 0.17 -7.57 6.09
N GLN A 239 0.16 -8.80 5.58
CA GLN A 239 -0.87 -9.77 5.87
C GLN A 239 -0.81 -10.25 7.32
N ARG A 240 0.39 -10.59 7.83
CA ARG A 240 0.57 -11.15 9.18
C ARG A 240 0.30 -10.13 10.28
N SER A 241 0.71 -8.89 10.07
CA SER A 241 0.47 -7.79 11.00
C SER A 241 -0.85 -7.07 10.77
N ARG A 242 -1.62 -7.42 9.72
CA ARG A 242 -2.82 -6.69 9.27
C ARG A 242 -2.56 -5.19 9.08
N PHE A 243 -1.34 -4.86 8.71
CA PHE A 243 -0.93 -3.47 8.51
C PHE A 243 -1.59 -2.91 7.25
N CYS A 244 -2.34 -1.83 7.40
CA CYS A 244 -3.11 -1.22 6.31
C CYS A 244 -3.10 0.30 6.45
N PHE A 245 -2.50 0.99 5.50
CA PHE A 245 -2.46 2.46 5.49
C PHE A 245 -3.86 3.08 5.43
N THR A 246 -4.79 2.51 4.65
CA THR A 246 -6.17 3.00 4.56
C THR A 246 -6.89 2.91 5.90
N ALA A 247 -6.74 1.80 6.62
CA ALA A 247 -7.36 1.62 7.92
C ALA A 247 -6.78 2.61 8.96
N ALA A 248 -5.49 2.93 8.86
CA ALA A 248 -4.83 3.86 9.79
C ALA A 248 -5.44 5.27 9.83
N TYR A 249 -5.97 5.77 8.71
CA TYR A 249 -6.65 7.07 8.70
C TYR A 249 -8.18 6.98 8.66
N ARG A 250 -8.74 5.83 8.30
CA ARG A 250 -10.18 5.59 8.31
C ARG A 250 -10.70 5.26 9.70
N ASP A 251 -10.04 4.36 10.42
CA ASP A 251 -10.54 3.78 11.68
C ASP A 251 -10.68 4.82 12.81
N PRO A 252 -9.80 5.83 12.97
CA PRO A 252 -10.02 6.91 13.93
C PRO A 252 -11.37 7.61 13.75
N MET A 253 -11.85 7.75 12.51
CA MET A 253 -13.11 8.42 12.20
C MET A 253 -14.33 7.49 12.29
N LEU A 254 -14.16 6.19 12.00
CA LEU A 254 -15.27 5.24 12.00
C LEU A 254 -15.50 4.56 13.36
N THR A 255 -14.44 4.21 14.04
CA THR A 255 -14.47 3.41 15.28
C THR A 255 -13.84 4.10 16.48
N GLY A 256 -13.12 5.21 16.27
CA GLY A 256 -12.33 5.87 17.31
C GLY A 256 -11.00 5.17 17.66
N GLU A 257 -10.70 4.00 17.05
CA GLU A 257 -9.45 3.28 17.32
C GLU A 257 -8.26 3.86 16.57
N THR A 258 -7.15 4.12 17.28
CA THR A 258 -5.94 4.71 16.70
C THR A 258 -4.70 3.81 16.80
N LYS A 259 -4.84 2.55 17.24
CA LYS A 259 -3.71 1.64 17.40
C LYS A 259 -2.89 1.48 16.13
N LEU A 260 -3.56 1.30 14.98
CA LEU A 260 -2.90 1.17 13.68
C LEU A 260 -2.34 2.51 13.20
N THR A 261 -3.02 3.62 13.46
CA THR A 261 -2.54 4.98 13.16
C THR A 261 -1.21 5.24 13.85
N LYS A 262 -1.13 4.94 15.17
CA LYS A 262 0.10 5.06 15.96
C LYS A 262 1.23 4.19 15.40
N ALA A 263 0.95 2.97 14.96
CA ALA A 263 1.95 2.10 14.33
C ALA A 263 2.43 2.63 12.97
N VAL A 264 1.55 3.23 12.16
CA VAL A 264 1.94 3.88 10.90
C VAL A 264 2.83 5.11 11.15
N ILE A 265 2.54 5.90 12.18
CA ILE A 265 3.39 7.03 12.59
C ILE A 265 4.79 6.53 13.00
N VAL A 266 4.87 5.42 13.73
CA VAL A 266 6.15 4.77 14.08
C VAL A 266 6.89 4.32 12.81
N ALA A 267 6.18 3.74 11.82
CA ALA A 267 6.81 3.39 10.55
C ALA A 267 7.36 4.61 9.81
N PHE A 268 6.64 5.75 9.81
CA PHE A 268 7.15 7.00 9.24
C PHE A 268 8.40 7.50 9.98
N ALA A 269 8.42 7.44 11.31
CA ALA A 269 9.57 7.86 12.09
C ALA A 269 10.81 7.00 11.80
N LEU A 270 10.66 5.67 11.78
CA LEU A 270 11.74 4.75 11.43
C LEU A 270 12.25 4.97 10.01
N CYS A 271 11.34 5.09 9.03
CA CYS A 271 11.73 5.41 7.66
C CYS A 271 12.41 6.78 7.55
N SER A 272 12.00 7.79 8.33
CA SER A 272 12.68 9.10 8.33
C SER A 272 14.13 8.99 8.81
N ILE A 273 14.39 8.20 9.85
CA ILE A 273 15.76 7.93 10.32
C ILE A 273 16.57 7.19 9.27
N PHE A 274 15.98 6.17 8.64
CA PHE A 274 16.66 5.35 7.63
C PHE A 274 16.96 6.14 6.36
N PHE A 275 15.98 6.92 5.88
CA PHE A 275 16.12 7.73 4.67
C PHE A 275 17.05 8.92 4.90
N PHE A 276 17.07 9.49 6.12
CA PHE A 276 18.07 10.47 6.52
C PHE A 276 19.48 9.91 6.33
N GLY A 277 19.77 8.72 6.88
CA GLY A 277 21.09 8.10 6.73
C GLY A 277 21.46 7.86 5.27
N TYR A 278 20.54 7.37 4.46
CA TYR A 278 20.75 7.13 3.03
C TYR A 278 21.00 8.44 2.25
N HIS A 279 20.19 9.48 2.47
CA HIS A 279 20.33 10.75 1.76
C HIS A 279 21.57 11.51 2.21
N PHE A 280 21.87 11.49 3.50
CA PHE A 280 23.10 12.09 4.03
C PHE A 280 24.35 11.44 3.45
N SER A 281 24.36 10.10 3.34
CA SER A 281 25.45 9.37 2.70
C SER A 281 25.58 9.68 1.18
N LYS A 282 24.45 9.89 0.49
CA LYS A 282 24.42 10.13 -0.96
C LYS A 282 24.73 11.57 -1.35
N TYR A 283 24.21 12.55 -0.63
CA TYR A 283 24.29 13.97 -0.99
C TYR A 283 25.28 14.76 -0.12
N GLY A 284 25.76 14.18 1.00
CA GLY A 284 26.59 14.88 1.95
C GLY A 284 25.83 15.93 2.76
N ALA A 285 26.56 16.79 3.48
CA ALA A 285 25.99 17.87 4.25
C ALA A 285 25.59 19.09 3.41
N ASP A 286 26.27 19.28 2.27
CA ASP A 286 26.03 20.40 1.35
C ASP A 286 25.05 20.00 0.24
N LEU A 287 23.87 20.61 0.28
CA LEU A 287 22.79 20.38 -0.68
C LEU A 287 22.76 21.37 -1.84
N SER A 288 23.65 22.35 -1.85
CA SER A 288 23.68 23.42 -2.87
C SER A 288 23.94 22.88 -4.26
N THR A 289 24.71 21.78 -4.36
CA THR A 289 25.06 21.12 -5.62
C THR A 289 24.25 19.86 -5.91
N ALA A 290 23.37 19.44 -5.01
CA ALA A 290 22.64 18.19 -5.11
C ALA A 290 21.54 18.26 -6.20
N GLN A 291 21.69 17.44 -7.25
CA GLN A 291 20.67 17.28 -8.30
C GLN A 291 19.69 16.16 -7.93
N GLY A 292 18.42 16.34 -8.32
CA GLY A 292 17.40 15.30 -8.15
C GLY A 292 16.95 15.10 -6.70
N LEU A 293 16.90 16.17 -5.90
CA LEU A 293 16.35 16.15 -4.55
C LEU A 293 14.92 15.58 -4.52
N PRO A 294 14.56 14.82 -3.46
CA PRO A 294 13.23 14.25 -3.32
C PRO A 294 12.13 15.30 -3.32
N GLY A 295 10.94 14.89 -3.74
CA GLY A 295 9.73 15.70 -3.66
C GLY A 295 9.11 16.04 -5.01
N SER A 296 7.81 16.22 -4.96
CA SER A 296 6.97 16.70 -6.06
C SER A 296 6.43 18.10 -5.73
N PRO A 297 5.99 18.89 -6.70
CA PRO A 297 5.37 20.18 -6.43
C PRO A 297 4.16 20.05 -5.48
N ILE A 298 4.02 21.00 -4.58
CA ILE A 298 2.81 21.15 -3.75
C ILE A 298 1.79 21.91 -4.59
N SER A 299 0.94 21.16 -5.28
CA SER A 299 -0.02 21.68 -6.27
C SER A 299 -1.46 21.39 -5.87
N LEU A 300 -2.42 22.02 -6.54
CA LEU A 300 -3.83 21.69 -6.37
C LEU A 300 -4.15 20.28 -6.88
N ASP A 301 -3.47 19.81 -7.92
CA ASP A 301 -3.56 18.43 -8.39
C ASP A 301 -3.21 17.42 -7.29
N LEU A 302 -2.16 17.70 -6.51
CA LEU A 302 -1.79 16.89 -5.36
C LEU A 302 -2.92 16.84 -4.32
N ALA A 303 -3.51 17.99 -3.99
CA ALA A 303 -4.57 18.09 -2.98
C ALA A 303 -5.86 17.37 -3.44
N ILE A 304 -6.33 17.67 -4.65
CA ILE A 304 -7.53 17.03 -5.24
C ILE A 304 -7.30 15.54 -5.44
N GLY A 305 -6.12 15.17 -5.95
CA GLY A 305 -5.76 13.79 -6.21
C GLY A 305 -5.71 12.95 -4.93
N SER A 306 -5.04 13.43 -3.88
CA SER A 306 -4.96 12.70 -2.61
C SER A 306 -6.31 12.63 -1.88
N PHE A 307 -7.14 13.67 -1.98
CA PHE A 307 -8.52 13.65 -1.47
C PHE A 307 -9.38 12.60 -2.19
N THR A 308 -9.36 12.60 -3.53
CA THR A 308 -10.09 11.63 -4.36
C THR A 308 -9.59 10.21 -4.11
N PHE A 309 -8.26 10.03 -3.98
CA PHE A 309 -7.64 8.77 -3.62
C PHE A 309 -8.14 8.26 -2.26
N GLY A 310 -8.26 9.14 -1.27
CA GLY A 310 -8.76 8.81 0.07
C GLY A 310 -10.18 8.27 0.05
N ILE A 311 -11.09 8.92 -0.69
CA ILE A 311 -12.47 8.43 -0.90
C ILE A 311 -12.44 7.04 -1.53
N GLY A 312 -11.70 6.89 -2.63
CA GLY A 312 -11.61 5.64 -3.38
C GLY A 312 -11.06 4.49 -2.54
N ALA A 313 -10.01 4.72 -1.76
CA ALA A 313 -9.36 3.71 -0.91
C ALA A 313 -10.30 3.16 0.17
N VAL A 314 -11.16 4.00 0.74
CA VAL A 314 -12.14 3.56 1.74
C VAL A 314 -13.26 2.76 1.10
N LEU A 315 -13.78 3.17 -0.06
CA LEU A 315 -14.82 2.45 -0.80
C LEU A 315 -14.33 1.09 -1.30
N ALA A 316 -13.11 1.03 -1.84
CA ALA A 316 -12.47 -0.20 -2.30
C ALA A 316 -12.14 -1.16 -1.14
N GLY A 317 -12.05 -0.65 0.09
CA GLY A 317 -11.66 -1.40 1.27
C GLY A 317 -10.16 -1.60 1.42
N GLY A 318 -9.32 -0.85 0.69
CA GLY A 318 -7.86 -0.87 0.77
C GLY A 318 -7.25 0.08 -0.25
N CYS A 319 -6.04 0.60 0.01
CA CYS A 319 -5.27 1.35 -0.97
C CYS A 319 -4.65 0.44 -2.05
N ALA A 320 -3.78 0.93 -2.92
CA ALA A 320 -3.13 0.13 -3.95
C ALA A 320 -2.45 -1.12 -3.39
N SER A 321 -1.52 -0.97 -2.42
CA SER A 321 -0.87 -2.12 -1.77
C SER A 321 -1.84 -2.98 -0.98
N GLY A 322 -2.79 -2.35 -0.27
CA GLY A 322 -3.85 -3.08 0.43
C GLY A 322 -4.74 -3.91 -0.51
N THR A 323 -4.93 -3.46 -1.75
CA THR A 323 -5.64 -4.22 -2.79
C THR A 323 -4.88 -5.48 -3.16
N PHE A 324 -3.56 -5.41 -3.42
CA PHE A 324 -2.73 -6.59 -3.70
C PHE A 324 -2.73 -7.59 -2.54
N VAL A 325 -2.55 -7.11 -1.31
CA VAL A 325 -2.57 -7.97 -0.11
C VAL A 325 -3.92 -8.67 0.03
N ARG A 326 -5.04 -7.96 -0.14
CA ARG A 326 -6.38 -8.53 -0.03
C ARG A 326 -6.73 -9.46 -1.19
N MET A 327 -6.21 -9.22 -2.39
CA MET A 327 -6.29 -10.17 -3.50
C MET A 327 -5.63 -11.49 -3.12
N GLY A 328 -4.41 -11.45 -2.57
CA GLY A 328 -3.72 -12.63 -2.03
C GLY A 328 -4.51 -13.34 -0.92
N GLU A 329 -5.22 -12.60 -0.08
CA GLU A 329 -6.12 -13.16 0.94
C GLU A 329 -7.43 -13.76 0.39
N GLY A 330 -7.71 -13.60 -0.92
CA GLY A 330 -8.90 -14.12 -1.61
C GLY A 330 -10.16 -13.24 -1.51
N TYR A 331 -10.04 -11.93 -1.33
CA TYR A 331 -11.17 -10.99 -1.39
C TYR A 331 -11.54 -10.65 -2.83
N ILE A 332 -12.68 -11.12 -3.31
CA ILE A 332 -13.14 -10.87 -4.69
C ILE A 332 -13.39 -9.38 -4.94
N GLN A 333 -13.86 -8.62 -3.96
CA GLN A 333 -14.06 -7.17 -4.08
C GLN A 333 -12.77 -6.43 -4.49
N ASN A 334 -11.61 -6.89 -4.01
CA ASN A 334 -10.33 -6.24 -4.32
C ASN A 334 -9.81 -6.56 -5.73
N TYR A 335 -10.22 -7.68 -6.35
CA TYR A 335 -9.99 -7.90 -7.79
C TYR A 335 -10.78 -6.88 -8.64
N LEU A 336 -12.01 -6.56 -8.25
CA LEU A 336 -12.78 -5.50 -8.91
C LEU A 336 -12.15 -4.11 -8.68
N ALA A 337 -11.67 -3.84 -7.47
CA ALA A 337 -10.95 -2.61 -7.17
C ALA A 337 -9.66 -2.49 -7.98
N PHE A 338 -8.95 -3.59 -8.19
CA PHE A 338 -7.76 -3.64 -9.07
C PHE A 338 -8.11 -3.24 -10.51
N VAL A 339 -9.16 -3.81 -11.08
CA VAL A 339 -9.64 -3.46 -12.41
C VAL A 339 -10.05 -1.99 -12.48
N GLY A 340 -10.84 -1.52 -11.52
CA GLY A 340 -11.22 -0.12 -11.42
C GLY A 340 -10.00 0.81 -11.34
N PHE A 341 -8.98 0.44 -10.54
CA PHE A 341 -7.74 1.22 -10.41
C PHE A 341 -6.95 1.28 -11.72
N ALA A 342 -6.83 0.18 -12.43
CA ALA A 342 -6.15 0.13 -13.72
C ALA A 342 -6.83 1.05 -14.76
N ILE A 343 -8.16 1.02 -14.83
CA ILE A 343 -8.96 1.90 -15.69
C ILE A 343 -8.79 3.37 -15.27
N GLY A 344 -8.97 3.67 -13.98
CA GLY A 344 -8.84 5.03 -13.45
C GLY A 344 -7.42 5.58 -13.60
N GLY A 345 -6.40 4.75 -13.40
CA GLY A 345 -4.99 5.12 -13.61
C GLY A 345 -4.67 5.42 -15.07
N PHE A 346 -5.23 4.66 -16.00
CA PHE A 346 -5.12 4.91 -17.43
C PHE A 346 -5.80 6.23 -17.81
N LEU A 347 -7.06 6.41 -17.46
CA LEU A 347 -7.83 7.63 -17.77
C LEU A 347 -7.33 8.87 -17.00
N GLY A 348 -6.68 8.70 -15.86
CA GLY A 348 -6.05 9.78 -15.13
C GLY A 348 -4.80 10.35 -15.81
N THR A 349 -4.17 9.61 -16.73
CA THR A 349 -2.96 10.06 -17.43
C THR A 349 -3.20 11.25 -18.35
N PRO A 350 -4.19 11.26 -19.26
CA PRO A 350 -4.51 12.43 -20.07
C PRO A 350 -4.99 13.60 -19.21
N LEU A 351 -5.66 13.34 -18.08
CA LEU A 351 -6.08 14.39 -17.16
C LEU A 351 -4.88 15.15 -16.59
N VAL A 352 -3.84 14.42 -16.13
CA VAL A 352 -2.56 15.04 -15.70
C VAL A 352 -1.89 15.77 -16.86
N GLY A 353 -1.97 15.24 -18.09
CA GLY A 353 -1.47 15.91 -19.29
C GLY A 353 -2.16 17.27 -19.53
N ALA A 354 -3.46 17.31 -19.34
CA ALA A 354 -4.26 18.53 -19.49
C ALA A 354 -4.01 19.57 -18.40
N THR A 355 -3.69 19.15 -17.17
CA THR A 355 -3.37 20.07 -16.08
C THR A 355 -1.91 20.54 -16.11
N LYS A 356 -1.03 19.81 -16.81
CA LYS A 356 0.38 20.14 -16.92
C LYS A 356 0.57 21.50 -17.61
N GLY A 357 1.29 22.41 -16.94
CA GLY A 357 1.49 23.77 -17.41
C GLY A 357 0.39 24.77 -16.99
N THR A 358 -0.66 24.30 -16.34
CA THR A 358 -1.69 25.17 -15.72
C THR A 358 -1.34 25.45 -14.25
N PHE A 359 -2.06 26.39 -13.65
CA PHE A 359 -1.95 26.71 -12.21
C PHE A 359 -2.31 25.52 -11.31
N LEU A 360 -3.06 24.53 -11.82
CA LEU A 360 -3.44 23.33 -11.06
C LEU A 360 -2.24 22.44 -10.74
N ALA A 361 -1.33 22.28 -11.70
CA ALA A 361 -0.11 21.49 -11.54
C ALA A 361 1.08 22.32 -11.01
N ALA A 362 0.96 23.66 -11.03
CA ALA A 362 2.00 24.55 -10.54
C ALA A 362 2.07 24.54 -9.01
N GLY A 363 3.29 24.58 -8.47
CA GLY A 363 3.50 24.68 -7.03
C GLY A 363 4.97 24.63 -6.66
N PRO A 364 5.33 25.11 -5.47
CA PRO A 364 6.70 25.03 -4.97
C PRO A 364 7.06 23.60 -4.63
N LYS A 365 8.30 23.21 -4.88
CA LYS A 365 8.91 22.01 -4.31
C LYS A 365 9.46 22.36 -2.93
N PHE A 366 9.00 21.66 -1.92
CA PHE A 366 9.48 21.87 -0.55
C PHE A 366 10.22 20.63 -0.06
N TYR A 367 11.51 20.80 0.19
CA TYR A 367 12.38 19.80 0.78
C TYR A 367 13.01 20.38 2.04
N LEU A 368 12.59 19.93 3.20
CA LEU A 368 12.95 20.55 4.49
C LEU A 368 14.47 20.67 4.73
N PRO A 369 15.30 19.66 4.41
CA PRO A 369 16.74 19.77 4.59
C PRO A 369 17.42 20.89 3.80
N SER A 370 16.85 21.36 2.69
CA SER A 370 17.42 22.45 1.90
C SER A 370 17.29 23.82 2.59
N PHE A 371 16.42 23.94 3.59
CA PHE A 371 16.20 25.18 4.35
C PHE A 371 16.93 25.21 5.69
N VAL A 372 16.95 24.06 6.38
CA VAL A 372 17.46 24.00 7.78
C VAL A 372 18.62 23.02 7.95
N GLY A 373 19.03 22.33 6.88
CA GLY A 373 20.01 21.26 6.96
C GLY A 373 19.40 19.92 7.40
N TYR A 374 20.18 18.85 7.30
CA TYR A 374 19.67 17.48 7.53
C TYR A 374 19.33 17.18 8.99
N ILE A 375 20.21 17.57 9.96
CA ILE A 375 20.01 17.23 11.38
C ILE A 375 18.80 17.96 11.96
N PRO A 376 18.64 19.30 11.80
CA PRO A 376 17.44 19.99 12.26
C PRO A 376 16.18 19.49 11.55
N ALA A 377 16.26 19.16 10.25
CA ALA A 377 15.12 18.61 9.52
C ALA A 377 14.63 17.28 10.12
N LEU A 378 15.56 16.38 10.50
CA LEU A 378 15.20 15.14 11.17
C LEU A 378 14.51 15.39 12.53
N ILE A 379 15.03 16.32 13.32
CA ILE A 379 14.46 16.68 14.63
C ILE A 379 13.04 17.23 14.44
N ILE A 380 12.86 18.20 13.54
CA ILE A 380 11.54 18.79 13.23
C ILE A 380 10.55 17.70 12.77
N GLN A 381 10.99 16.81 11.87
CA GLN A 381 10.16 15.72 11.36
C GLN A 381 9.72 14.77 12.48
N LEU A 382 10.65 14.36 13.36
CA LEU A 382 10.33 13.46 14.48
C LEU A 382 9.43 14.14 15.52
N LEU A 383 9.61 15.42 15.79
CA LEU A 383 8.74 16.20 16.69
C LEU A 383 7.32 16.33 16.09
N ALA A 384 7.20 16.58 14.80
CA ALA A 384 5.90 16.63 14.12
C ALA A 384 5.18 15.28 14.17
N LEU A 385 5.90 14.17 13.94
CA LEU A 385 5.35 12.81 14.07
C LEU A 385 4.99 12.46 15.51
N ALA A 386 5.78 12.88 16.51
CA ALA A 386 5.45 12.72 17.92
C ALA A 386 4.17 13.50 18.29
N GLY A 387 4.01 14.72 17.77
CA GLY A 387 2.78 15.51 17.92
C GLY A 387 1.55 14.81 17.36
N LEU A 388 1.67 14.21 16.15
CA LEU A 388 0.60 13.40 15.56
C LEU A 388 0.28 12.15 16.39
N TRP A 389 1.30 11.52 16.97
CA TRP A 389 1.10 10.35 17.83
C TRP A 389 0.33 10.72 19.11
N ILE A 390 0.71 11.84 19.76
CA ILE A 390 0.01 12.37 20.94
C ILE A 390 -1.44 12.73 20.59
N LEU A 391 -1.66 13.38 19.45
CA LEU A 391 -3.00 13.71 18.97
C LEU A 391 -3.86 12.46 18.75
N ALA A 392 -3.29 11.41 18.15
CA ALA A 392 -3.97 10.13 17.96
C ALA A 392 -4.32 9.46 19.30
N ASP A 393 -3.43 9.52 20.28
CA ASP A 393 -3.66 8.95 21.61
C ASP A 393 -4.74 9.73 22.37
N TRP A 394 -4.70 11.05 22.31
CA TRP A 394 -5.74 11.91 22.88
C TRP A 394 -7.11 11.62 22.26
N TRP A 395 -7.18 11.49 20.93
CA TRP A 395 -8.41 11.16 20.20
C TRP A 395 -8.99 9.82 20.64
N GLU A 396 -8.16 8.79 20.78
CA GLU A 396 -8.61 7.46 21.26
C GLU A 396 -9.16 7.52 22.68
N LYS A 397 -8.46 8.23 23.58
CA LYS A 397 -8.89 8.40 24.98
C LYS A 397 -10.22 9.15 25.07
N ARG A 398 -10.41 10.19 24.25
CA ARG A 398 -11.66 10.95 24.20
C ARG A 398 -12.84 10.08 23.75
N ASN A 399 -12.69 9.32 22.68
CA ASN A 399 -13.77 8.47 22.15
C ASN A 399 -14.11 7.30 23.07
N LYS A 400 -13.16 6.76 23.83
CA LYS A 400 -13.44 5.72 24.84
C LYS A 400 -14.23 6.24 26.05
N ARG A 401 -14.20 7.55 26.33
CA ARG A 401 -14.95 8.16 27.42
C ARG A 401 -16.39 8.48 27.01
N THR A 402 -16.67 8.57 25.72
CA THR A 402 -18.00 8.91 25.18
C THR A 402 -18.77 7.69 24.66
N ALA A 403 -18.17 6.50 24.63
CA ALA A 403 -18.78 5.20 24.30
C ALA A 403 -19.12 4.41 25.56
#